data_2fee325eaec76a9336f0ac41d45fb33f
#
_entry.id   2fee325eaec76a9336f0ac41d45fb33f
#
_cell.length_a   1.000
_cell.length_b   1.000
_cell.length_c   1.000
_cell.angle_alpha   90.00
_cell.angle_beta   90.00
_cell.angle_gamma   90.00
#
_symmetry.space_group_name_H-M   'P 1'
#
loop_
_entity.id
_entity.type
_entity.pdbx_description
1 polymer ?
#
loop_
_entity_poly.entity_id
_entity_poly.type
_entity_poly.pdbx_seq_one_letter_code
_entity_poly.pdbx_strand_id
1 'polypeptide(L)'
;MPSFLFGDGPQVLLDDARGRIEHRPDFIAPEEAAAWFAILRETIPWRAERRLMYERELDVPRLLASYRLDDARLPEPLGEAAARVRAVVDAPFNAVGLNLYRDQDDSVAMHNDRLGDLVEGQPIVLLSFGDTRRMQIRTKRPPRRQLQVDLAAGSLLLMDYATQLHYDHGIPKEKVRLGPRISLAFRVRR
;
A
#
# COMPACT_ATOMS: atom_id res chain seq x y z
N MET A 1 -17.50 -30.86 5.40
CA MET A 1 -18.02 -29.67 4.68
C MET A 1 -17.34 -28.46 5.27
N PRO A 2 -16.27 -27.91 4.66
CA PRO A 2 -15.74 -26.62 5.10
C PRO A 2 -16.70 -25.52 4.62
N SER A 3 -17.21 -24.77 5.55
CA SER A 3 -18.07 -23.61 5.33
C SER A 3 -17.20 -22.44 4.85
N PHE A 4 -17.24 -22.11 3.57
CA PHE A 4 -16.72 -20.85 3.03
C PHE A 4 -17.68 -19.74 3.45
N LEU A 5 -17.41 -19.11 4.61
CA LEU A 5 -18.24 -18.06 5.18
C LEU A 5 -17.71 -16.63 4.92
N PHE A 6 -16.73 -16.46 4.02
CA PHE A 6 -16.28 -15.15 3.61
C PHE A 6 -16.36 -15.07 2.09
N GLY A 7 -17.26 -14.21 1.60
CA GLY A 7 -17.47 -13.99 0.19
C GLY A 7 -16.21 -13.38 -0.46
N ASP A 8 -15.91 -13.82 -1.67
CA ASP A 8 -14.78 -13.37 -2.53
C ASP A 8 -14.90 -11.91 -3.01
N GLY A 9 -15.69 -11.09 -2.32
CA GLY A 9 -16.01 -9.71 -2.69
C GLY A 9 -15.27 -8.66 -1.86
N PRO A 10 -15.40 -7.38 -2.27
CA PRO A 10 -14.84 -6.26 -1.54
C PRO A 10 -15.33 -6.21 -0.09
N GLN A 11 -14.41 -6.08 0.85
CA GLN A 11 -14.71 -5.97 2.28
C GLN A 11 -14.60 -4.50 2.71
N VAL A 12 -15.69 -3.91 3.17
CA VAL A 12 -15.68 -2.55 3.72
C VAL A 12 -15.22 -2.62 5.17
N LEU A 13 -14.02 -2.11 5.45
CA LEU A 13 -13.41 -2.10 6.78
C LEU A 13 -13.82 -0.87 7.59
N LEU A 14 -14.10 0.23 6.92
CA LEU A 14 -14.55 1.49 7.48
C LEU A 14 -15.43 2.21 6.46
N ASP A 15 -16.55 2.76 6.92
CA ASP A 15 -17.41 3.64 6.13
C ASP A 15 -18.17 4.57 7.08
N ASP A 16 -17.58 5.73 7.36
CA ASP A 16 -18.17 6.74 8.24
C ASP A 16 -17.78 8.16 7.77
N ALA A 17 -18.19 9.18 8.53
CA ALA A 17 -17.89 10.59 8.21
C ALA A 17 -16.38 10.92 8.19
N ARG A 18 -15.51 10.02 8.60
CA ARG A 18 -14.05 10.17 8.59
C ARG A 18 -13.39 9.47 7.42
N GLY A 19 -14.17 8.81 6.56
CA GLY A 19 -13.72 8.22 5.34
C GLY A 19 -14.14 6.77 5.14
N ARG A 20 -13.76 6.22 3.99
CA ARG A 20 -14.01 4.84 3.60
C ARG A 20 -12.70 4.10 3.35
N ILE A 21 -12.64 2.87 3.86
CA ILE A 21 -11.55 1.92 3.59
C ILE A 21 -12.17 0.62 3.11
N GLU A 22 -11.70 0.15 1.97
CA GLU A 22 -12.16 -1.09 1.35
C GLU A 22 -10.96 -2.00 1.06
N HIS A 23 -11.08 -3.26 1.40
CA HIS A 23 -10.09 -4.30 1.13
C HIS A 23 -10.67 -5.33 0.15
N ARG A 24 -9.91 -5.65 -0.88
CA ARG A 24 -10.23 -6.71 -1.84
C ARG A 24 -9.10 -7.73 -1.78
N PRO A 25 -9.28 -8.84 -1.05
CA PRO A 25 -8.37 -9.96 -1.15
C PRO A 25 -8.43 -10.53 -2.58
N ASP A 26 -7.37 -11.14 -3.05
CA ASP A 26 -7.30 -11.83 -4.37
C ASP A 26 -7.71 -10.95 -5.57
N PHE A 27 -7.44 -9.64 -5.50
CA PHE A 27 -7.70 -8.71 -6.62
C PHE A 27 -6.83 -9.03 -7.85
N ILE A 28 -5.60 -9.48 -7.62
CA ILE A 28 -4.70 -10.04 -8.64
C ILE A 28 -4.57 -11.53 -8.34
N ALA A 29 -4.72 -12.37 -9.37
CA ALA A 29 -4.62 -13.82 -9.22
C ALA A 29 -3.26 -14.23 -8.64
N PRO A 30 -3.17 -15.31 -7.84
CA PRO A 30 -1.94 -15.69 -7.13
C PRO A 30 -0.73 -15.90 -8.05
N GLU A 31 -0.92 -16.55 -9.21
CA GLU A 31 0.14 -16.82 -10.18
C GLU A 31 0.67 -15.52 -10.80
N GLU A 32 -0.22 -14.61 -11.14
CA GLU A 32 0.12 -13.30 -11.69
C GLU A 32 0.80 -12.42 -10.64
N ALA A 33 0.31 -12.43 -9.41
CA ALA A 33 0.90 -11.71 -8.28
C ALA A 33 2.34 -12.20 -8.00
N ALA A 34 2.57 -13.50 -8.08
CA ALA A 34 3.91 -14.10 -7.94
C ALA A 34 4.84 -13.70 -9.07
N ALA A 35 4.35 -13.71 -10.33
CA ALA A 35 5.12 -13.27 -11.49
C ALA A 35 5.50 -11.79 -11.41
N TRP A 36 4.56 -10.92 -11.08
CA TRP A 36 4.84 -9.47 -10.90
C TRP A 36 5.80 -9.21 -9.75
N PHE A 37 5.64 -9.93 -8.63
CA PHE A 37 6.58 -9.83 -7.52
C PHE A 37 8.01 -10.13 -7.95
N ALA A 38 8.24 -11.22 -8.68
CA ALA A 38 9.57 -11.62 -9.15
C ALA A 38 10.18 -10.56 -10.08
N ILE A 39 9.42 -10.09 -11.08
CA ILE A 39 9.86 -9.06 -12.02
C ILE A 39 10.20 -7.76 -11.28
N LEU A 40 9.29 -7.24 -10.45
CA LEU A 40 9.49 -5.99 -9.73
C LEU A 40 10.68 -6.06 -8.77
N ARG A 41 10.87 -7.20 -8.10
CA ARG A 41 11.98 -7.39 -7.18
C ARG A 41 13.33 -7.26 -7.88
N GLU A 42 13.46 -7.77 -9.09
CA GLU A 42 14.70 -7.83 -9.87
C GLU A 42 14.94 -6.57 -10.69
N THR A 43 13.89 -5.97 -11.25
CA THR A 43 14.03 -4.90 -12.26
C THR A 43 13.96 -3.50 -11.68
N ILE A 44 13.32 -3.31 -10.51
CA ILE A 44 13.23 -1.98 -9.91
C ILE A 44 14.58 -1.57 -9.30
N PRO A 45 15.08 -0.36 -9.62
CA PRO A 45 16.29 0.19 -9.01
C PRO A 45 15.99 0.66 -7.58
N TRP A 46 15.86 -0.29 -6.67
CA TRP A 46 15.56 -0.05 -5.27
C TRP A 46 16.62 0.82 -4.60
N ARG A 47 16.19 1.82 -3.82
CA ARG A 47 17.07 2.77 -3.12
C ARG A 47 16.85 2.70 -1.62
N ALA A 48 17.94 2.63 -0.88
CA ALA A 48 17.93 2.94 0.54
C ALA A 48 17.82 4.45 0.72
N GLU A 49 16.99 4.89 1.64
CA GLU A 49 16.83 6.30 1.97
C GLU A 49 17.26 6.54 3.42
N ARG A 50 17.97 7.64 3.65
CA ARG A 50 18.27 8.13 4.99
C ARG A 50 17.44 9.37 5.27
N ARG A 51 16.91 9.47 6.46
CA ARG A 51 16.15 10.64 6.90
C ARG A 51 16.73 11.17 8.21
N LEU A 52 16.84 12.46 8.30
CA LEU A 52 17.14 13.12 9.55
C LEU A 52 15.90 13.06 10.45
N MET A 53 15.97 12.28 11.52
CA MET A 53 14.95 12.19 12.56
C MET A 53 15.61 12.34 13.92
N TYR A 54 15.07 13.23 14.77
CA TYR A 54 15.61 13.50 16.10
C TYR A 54 17.11 13.83 16.11
N GLU A 55 17.56 14.70 15.17
CA GLU A 55 18.95 15.11 15.00
C GLU A 55 19.92 13.98 14.62
N ARG A 56 19.43 12.83 14.20
CA ARG A 56 20.23 11.70 13.71
C ARG A 56 19.76 11.27 12.33
N GLU A 57 20.73 10.96 11.48
CA GLU A 57 20.45 10.26 10.23
C GLU A 57 20.11 8.80 10.52
N LEU A 58 18.88 8.42 10.23
CA LEU A 58 18.39 7.05 10.37
C LEU A 58 18.08 6.46 9.01
N ASP A 59 18.47 5.22 8.81
CA ASP A 59 18.07 4.46 7.63
C ASP A 59 16.56 4.23 7.67
N VAL A 60 15.88 4.53 6.56
CA VAL A 60 14.48 4.17 6.40
C VAL A 60 14.41 2.64 6.29
N PRO A 61 13.71 1.96 7.21
CA PRO A 61 13.74 0.50 7.27
C PRO A 61 12.82 -0.12 6.18
N ARG A 62 13.14 0.11 4.95
CA ARG A 62 12.66 -0.46 3.69
C ARG A 62 13.35 0.20 2.51
N LEU A 63 13.28 -0.42 1.33
CA LEU A 63 13.78 0.18 0.10
C LEU A 63 12.62 0.86 -0.66
N LEU A 64 12.95 1.91 -1.41
CA LEU A 64 11.97 2.76 -2.07
C LEU A 64 12.24 2.90 -3.57
N ALA A 65 11.17 3.10 -4.33
CA ALA A 65 11.21 3.61 -5.70
C ALA A 65 9.91 4.39 -5.98
N SER A 66 9.90 5.20 -7.04
CA SER A 66 8.68 5.88 -7.47
C SER A 66 8.73 6.17 -8.96
N TYR A 67 7.56 6.17 -9.59
CA TYR A 67 7.38 6.45 -11.01
C TYR A 67 6.18 7.34 -11.24
N ARG A 68 6.25 8.15 -12.29
CA ARG A 68 5.08 8.69 -12.94
C ARG A 68 4.49 7.62 -13.86
N LEU A 69 3.16 7.53 -13.92
CA LEU A 69 2.50 6.51 -14.75
C LEU A 69 2.49 6.84 -16.24
N ASP A 70 2.95 8.04 -16.63
CA ASP A 70 3.18 8.47 -18.00
C ASP A 70 4.67 8.37 -18.44
N ASP A 71 5.55 7.83 -17.60
CA ASP A 71 6.97 7.62 -17.97
C ASP A 71 7.06 6.51 -19.02
N ALA A 72 7.69 6.80 -20.16
CA ALA A 72 7.92 5.83 -21.23
C ALA A 72 8.80 4.63 -20.82
N ARG A 73 9.53 4.76 -19.70
CA ARG A 73 10.37 3.71 -19.12
C ARG A 73 9.71 3.00 -17.94
N LEU A 74 8.37 3.16 -17.80
CA LEU A 74 7.62 2.50 -16.74
C LEU A 74 7.77 0.96 -16.90
N PRO A 75 8.25 0.24 -15.87
CA PRO A 75 8.27 -1.22 -15.89
C PRO A 75 6.88 -1.81 -16.20
N GLU A 76 6.82 -2.80 -17.07
CA GLU A 76 5.57 -3.37 -17.58
C GLU A 76 4.56 -3.75 -16.50
N PRO A 77 4.91 -4.46 -15.41
CA PRO A 77 3.95 -4.77 -14.35
C PRO A 77 3.28 -3.54 -13.73
N LEU A 78 3.96 -2.38 -13.68
CA LEU A 78 3.40 -1.15 -13.12
C LEU A 78 2.33 -0.54 -14.01
N GLY A 79 2.50 -0.60 -15.33
CA GLY A 79 1.51 -0.13 -16.31
C GLY A 79 0.23 -0.97 -16.27
N GLU A 80 0.39 -2.29 -16.24
CA GLU A 80 -0.73 -3.22 -16.14
C GLU A 80 -1.45 -3.09 -14.79
N ALA A 81 -0.71 -3.01 -13.69
CA ALA A 81 -1.28 -2.79 -12.36
C ALA A 81 -2.08 -1.48 -12.30
N ALA A 82 -1.57 -0.39 -12.90
CA ALA A 82 -2.29 0.87 -12.99
C ALA A 82 -3.59 0.74 -13.80
N ALA A 83 -3.56 0.01 -14.91
CA ALA A 83 -4.76 -0.25 -15.72
C ALA A 83 -5.83 -1.03 -14.94
N ARG A 84 -5.42 -2.09 -14.21
CA ARG A 84 -6.31 -2.88 -13.33
C ARG A 84 -6.94 -2.02 -12.22
N VAL A 85 -6.13 -1.18 -11.57
CA VAL A 85 -6.62 -0.28 -10.51
C VAL A 85 -7.63 0.72 -11.08
N ARG A 86 -7.33 1.36 -12.22
CA ARG A 86 -8.26 2.32 -12.87
C ARG A 86 -9.56 1.68 -13.35
N ALA A 87 -9.55 0.39 -13.66
CA ALA A 87 -10.77 -0.34 -14.06
C ALA A 87 -11.79 -0.49 -12.92
N VAL A 88 -11.35 -0.38 -11.65
CA VAL A 88 -12.20 -0.59 -10.48
C VAL A 88 -12.31 0.62 -9.55
N VAL A 89 -11.42 1.61 -9.73
CA VAL A 89 -11.41 2.86 -8.96
C VAL A 89 -11.34 4.03 -9.93
N ASP A 90 -12.42 4.79 -10.01
CA ASP A 90 -12.53 5.97 -10.88
C ASP A 90 -11.72 7.14 -10.29
N ALA A 91 -10.42 7.17 -10.62
CA ALA A 91 -9.52 8.25 -10.25
C ALA A 91 -8.36 8.37 -11.27
N PRO A 92 -7.90 9.58 -11.57
CA PRO A 92 -6.86 9.85 -12.55
C PRO A 92 -5.46 9.61 -11.97
N PHE A 93 -5.19 8.41 -11.46
CA PHE A 93 -3.88 8.06 -10.91
C PHE A 93 -2.75 8.40 -11.89
N ASN A 94 -1.76 9.15 -11.43
CA ASN A 94 -0.63 9.63 -12.25
C ASN A 94 0.74 9.26 -11.65
N ALA A 95 0.77 8.67 -10.46
CA ALA A 95 2.00 8.29 -9.80
C ALA A 95 1.84 6.98 -9.02
N VAL A 96 2.93 6.22 -8.94
CA VAL A 96 3.05 5.04 -8.10
C VAL A 96 4.33 5.10 -7.26
N GLY A 97 4.18 4.98 -5.95
CA GLY A 97 5.29 4.80 -5.02
C GLY A 97 5.43 3.32 -4.66
N LEU A 98 6.67 2.84 -4.60
CA LEU A 98 6.98 1.46 -4.30
C LEU A 98 7.75 1.35 -2.99
N ASN A 99 7.41 0.35 -2.17
CA ASN A 99 8.15 0.01 -0.97
C ASN A 99 8.50 -1.49 -1.03
N LEU A 100 9.77 -1.83 -0.83
CA LEU A 100 10.23 -3.20 -0.62
C LEU A 100 10.60 -3.36 0.85
N TYR A 101 9.81 -4.16 1.56
CA TYR A 101 10.12 -4.69 2.89
C TYR A 101 10.89 -5.99 2.68
N ARG A 102 12.14 -6.03 3.12
CA ARG A 102 13.07 -7.16 2.87
C ARG A 102 12.76 -8.36 3.76
N ASP A 103 12.31 -8.07 4.98
CA ASP A 103 12.04 -9.05 6.02
C ASP A 103 11.13 -8.47 7.12
N GLN A 104 10.99 -9.16 8.24
CA GLN A 104 10.18 -8.77 9.40
C GLN A 104 10.67 -7.50 10.11
N ASP A 105 11.92 -7.09 9.94
CA ASP A 105 12.50 -5.93 10.61
C ASP A 105 12.24 -4.63 9.84
N ASP A 106 11.95 -4.72 8.54
CA ASP A 106 11.53 -3.58 7.76
C ASP A 106 10.11 -3.14 8.14
N SER A 107 9.88 -1.82 8.16
CA SER A 107 8.65 -1.23 8.69
C SER A 107 8.40 0.16 8.13
N VAL A 108 7.19 0.66 8.35
CA VAL A 108 6.86 2.08 8.24
C VAL A 108 6.09 2.50 9.49
N ALA A 109 6.56 3.57 10.13
CA ALA A 109 5.91 4.14 11.29
C ALA A 109 4.50 4.66 10.95
N MET A 110 3.66 4.82 11.97
CA MET A 110 2.33 5.41 11.80
C MET A 110 2.45 6.82 11.21
N HIS A 111 1.80 7.03 10.09
CA HIS A 111 1.80 8.28 9.33
C HIS A 111 0.53 8.40 8.49
N ASN A 112 0.28 9.56 7.97
CA ASN A 112 -0.57 9.77 6.79
C ASN A 112 0.26 10.27 5.62
N ASP A 113 -0.27 10.17 4.43
CA ASP A 113 0.39 10.74 3.25
C ASP A 113 0.46 12.27 3.34
N ARG A 114 1.47 12.86 2.71
CA ARG A 114 1.64 14.30 2.67
C ARG A 114 0.53 14.94 1.83
N LEU A 115 -0.42 15.58 2.49
CA LEU A 115 -1.58 16.18 1.84
C LEU A 115 -1.21 17.21 0.77
N GLY A 116 -0.10 17.96 0.97
CA GLY A 116 0.40 18.93 0.00
C GLY A 116 0.80 18.34 -1.35
N ASP A 117 1.15 17.07 -1.39
CA ASP A 117 1.58 16.35 -2.60
C ASP A 117 0.40 15.69 -3.34
N LEU A 118 -0.79 15.64 -2.71
CA LEU A 118 -1.96 14.96 -3.22
C LEU A 118 -2.97 15.94 -3.80
N VAL A 119 -3.70 15.49 -4.80
CA VAL A 119 -4.92 16.17 -5.26
C VAL A 119 -6.02 15.87 -4.25
N GLU A 120 -6.68 16.92 -3.75
CA GLU A 120 -7.76 16.81 -2.77
C GLU A 120 -8.92 15.98 -3.31
N GLY A 121 -9.52 15.18 -2.44
CA GLY A 121 -10.65 14.31 -2.78
C GLY A 121 -10.27 13.02 -3.51
N GLN A 122 -9.03 12.85 -3.96
CA GLN A 122 -8.61 11.67 -4.71
C GLN A 122 -8.17 10.53 -3.78
N PRO A 123 -8.58 9.28 -4.07
CA PRO A 123 -8.24 8.13 -3.24
C PRO A 123 -6.77 7.70 -3.40
N ILE A 124 -6.34 6.86 -2.46
CA ILE A 124 -5.07 6.14 -2.52
C ILE A 124 -5.39 4.66 -2.63
N VAL A 125 -4.69 3.96 -3.51
CA VAL A 125 -4.82 2.51 -3.67
C VAL A 125 -3.48 1.84 -3.43
N LEU A 126 -3.49 0.81 -2.60
CA LEU A 126 -2.33 -0.05 -2.36
C LEU A 126 -2.56 -1.41 -3.01
N LEU A 127 -1.56 -1.95 -3.73
CA LEU A 127 -1.46 -3.35 -4.09
C LEU A 127 -0.30 -3.99 -3.33
N SER A 128 -0.45 -5.25 -2.95
CA SER A 128 0.54 -6.00 -2.17
C SER A 128 1.01 -7.24 -2.90
N PHE A 129 2.29 -7.55 -2.82
CA PHE A 129 2.92 -8.73 -3.44
C PHE A 129 3.97 -9.33 -2.49
N GLY A 130 4.15 -10.65 -2.53
CA GLY A 130 5.07 -11.37 -1.65
C GLY A 130 4.43 -11.70 -0.30
N ASP A 131 5.20 -11.70 0.78
CA ASP A 131 4.70 -12.12 2.09
C ASP A 131 3.65 -11.16 2.65
N THR A 132 2.67 -11.73 3.35
CA THR A 132 1.62 -10.96 4.02
C THR A 132 2.18 -10.10 5.13
N ARG A 133 1.81 -8.81 5.16
CA ARG A 133 2.12 -7.89 6.25
C ARG A 133 0.86 -7.27 6.80
N ARG A 134 0.81 -7.16 8.11
CA ARG A 134 -0.29 -6.49 8.80
C ARG A 134 -0.12 -4.99 8.73
N MET A 135 -1.14 -4.28 8.23
CA MET A 135 -1.24 -2.84 8.34
C MET A 135 -2.08 -2.48 9.56
N GLN A 136 -1.57 -1.55 10.35
CA GLN A 136 -2.33 -0.91 11.42
C GLN A 136 -2.86 0.43 10.92
N ILE A 137 -4.13 0.73 11.22
CA ILE A 137 -4.80 1.98 10.88
C ILE A 137 -5.42 2.51 12.18
N ARG A 138 -5.12 3.75 12.53
CA ARG A 138 -5.51 4.33 13.83
C ARG A 138 -6.01 5.75 13.67
N THR A 139 -7.09 6.10 14.39
CA THR A 139 -7.53 7.49 14.45
C THR A 139 -6.47 8.41 15.05
N LYS A 140 -6.28 9.60 14.46
CA LYS A 140 -5.35 10.62 14.95
C LYS A 140 -5.85 11.24 16.28
N ARG A 141 -7.16 11.39 16.44
CA ARG A 141 -7.81 12.04 17.57
C ARG A 141 -8.74 11.08 18.32
N PRO A 142 -9.00 11.30 19.61
CA PRO A 142 -10.03 10.57 20.35
C PRO A 142 -11.43 10.72 19.72
N PRO A 143 -12.32 9.73 19.90
CA PRO A 143 -12.05 8.44 20.54
C PRO A 143 -11.11 7.58 19.70
N ARG A 144 -10.15 6.91 20.37
CA ARG A 144 -9.17 6.05 19.69
C ARG A 144 -9.84 4.81 19.14
N ARG A 145 -9.73 4.63 17.81
CA ARG A 145 -10.11 3.41 17.12
C ARG A 145 -8.90 2.89 16.37
N GLN A 146 -8.74 1.59 16.36
CA GLN A 146 -7.69 0.90 15.62
C GLN A 146 -8.31 -0.21 14.80
N LEU A 147 -7.90 -0.27 13.55
CA LEU A 147 -8.17 -1.35 12.61
C LEU A 147 -6.86 -2.06 12.26
N GLN A 148 -6.96 -3.31 11.90
CA GLN A 148 -5.85 -4.07 11.35
C GLN A 148 -6.34 -4.79 10.10
N VAL A 149 -5.50 -4.84 9.08
CA VAL A 149 -5.76 -5.56 7.84
C VAL A 149 -4.50 -6.30 7.42
N ASP A 150 -4.64 -7.59 7.11
CA ASP A 150 -3.55 -8.41 6.58
C ASP A 150 -3.51 -8.23 5.06
N LEU A 151 -2.43 -7.63 4.58
CA LEU A 151 -2.20 -7.32 3.17
C LEU A 151 -1.47 -8.48 2.51
N ALA A 152 -2.23 -9.48 2.07
CA ALA A 152 -1.73 -10.66 1.37
C ALA A 152 -1.31 -10.33 -0.07
N ALA A 153 -0.55 -11.25 -0.70
CA ALA A 153 -0.21 -11.13 -2.12
C ALA A 153 -1.47 -11.03 -3.00
N GLY A 154 -1.46 -10.14 -3.97
CA GLY A 154 -2.59 -9.89 -4.86
C GLY A 154 -3.71 -9.05 -4.27
N SER A 155 -3.65 -8.65 -2.99
CA SER A 155 -4.71 -7.83 -2.38
C SER A 155 -4.61 -6.35 -2.76
N LEU A 156 -5.79 -5.71 -2.81
CA LEU A 156 -5.95 -4.27 -2.99
C LEU A 156 -6.55 -3.65 -1.71
N LEU A 157 -5.99 -2.54 -1.26
CA LEU A 157 -6.56 -1.69 -0.22
C LEU A 157 -6.85 -0.31 -0.79
N LEU A 158 -8.11 0.09 -0.77
CA LEU A 158 -8.57 1.43 -1.14
C LEU A 158 -8.77 2.26 0.13
N MET A 159 -8.19 3.44 0.15
CA MET A 159 -8.41 4.45 1.18
C MET A 159 -8.83 5.75 0.51
N ASP A 160 -9.99 6.29 0.84
CA ASP A 160 -10.36 7.60 0.32
C ASP A 160 -9.51 8.74 0.92
N TYR A 161 -9.60 9.94 0.34
CA TYR A 161 -8.83 11.10 0.78
C TYR A 161 -9.11 11.48 2.24
N ALA A 162 -10.36 11.37 2.70
CA ALA A 162 -10.75 11.74 4.06
C ALA A 162 -10.03 10.90 5.12
N THR A 163 -9.67 9.65 4.80
CA THR A 163 -8.88 8.82 5.72
C THR A 163 -7.51 9.43 6.03
N GLN A 164 -6.89 10.16 5.11
CA GLN A 164 -5.60 10.83 5.34
C GLN A 164 -5.73 12.00 6.31
N LEU A 165 -6.92 12.57 6.44
CA LEU A 165 -7.19 13.65 7.41
C LEU A 165 -7.38 13.11 8.83
N HIS A 166 -7.98 11.93 8.96
CA HIS A 166 -8.49 11.41 10.23
C HIS A 166 -7.73 10.20 10.78
N TYR A 167 -6.96 9.49 9.95
CA TYR A 167 -6.26 8.26 10.34
C TYR A 167 -4.78 8.34 9.98
N ASP A 168 -3.96 7.69 10.81
CA ASP A 168 -2.61 7.27 10.48
C ASP A 168 -2.62 5.78 10.16
N HIS A 169 -1.70 5.36 9.30
CA HIS A 169 -1.48 3.96 8.97
C HIS A 169 0.00 3.62 9.00
N GLY A 170 0.32 2.35 9.21
CA GLY A 170 1.69 1.90 9.28
C GLY A 170 1.83 0.38 9.18
N ILE A 171 3.03 -0.07 8.85
CA ILE A 171 3.42 -1.49 8.86
C ILE A 171 4.42 -1.69 9.99
N PRO A 172 4.03 -2.35 11.10
CA PRO A 172 4.93 -2.59 12.21
C PRO A 172 6.01 -3.64 11.86
N LYS A 173 7.08 -3.66 12.64
CA LYS A 173 7.99 -4.81 12.67
C LYS A 173 7.25 -6.02 13.21
N GLU A 174 7.65 -7.21 12.75
CA GLU A 174 7.06 -8.47 13.21
C GLU A 174 8.09 -9.29 14.00
N LYS A 175 7.60 -10.14 14.90
CA LYS A 175 8.45 -11.02 15.70
C LYS A 175 8.73 -12.36 15.01
N VAL A 176 7.85 -12.75 14.09
CA VAL A 176 7.99 -13.96 13.29
C VAL A 176 8.79 -13.65 12.04
N ARG A 177 9.58 -14.63 11.59
CA ARG A 177 10.35 -14.50 10.36
C ARG A 177 9.42 -14.39 9.16
N LEU A 178 9.62 -13.36 8.36
CA LEU A 178 8.87 -13.10 7.13
C LEU A 178 9.82 -12.91 5.96
N GLY A 179 9.36 -13.29 4.79
CA GLY A 179 10.01 -13.00 3.52
C GLY A 179 9.73 -11.58 3.02
N PRO A 180 10.22 -11.27 1.82
CA PRO A 180 10.08 -9.94 1.24
C PRO A 180 8.64 -9.67 0.76
N ARG A 181 8.24 -8.39 0.88
CA ARG A 181 6.97 -7.86 0.38
C ARG A 181 7.20 -6.58 -0.41
N ILE A 182 6.52 -6.46 -1.54
CA ILE A 182 6.44 -5.21 -2.31
C ILE A 182 5.04 -4.62 -2.14
N SER A 183 4.98 -3.31 -1.91
CA SER A 183 3.75 -2.52 -1.93
C SER A 183 3.82 -1.49 -3.04
N LEU A 184 2.79 -1.45 -3.90
CA LEU A 184 2.56 -0.37 -4.86
C LEU A 184 1.51 0.57 -4.29
N ALA A 185 1.79 1.86 -4.27
CA ALA A 185 0.87 2.88 -3.76
C ALA A 185 0.54 3.89 -4.86
N PHE A 186 -0.64 3.74 -5.47
CA PHE A 186 -1.15 4.60 -6.53
C PHE A 186 -1.77 5.86 -5.94
N ARG A 187 -1.44 7.00 -6.53
CA ARG A 187 -1.88 8.33 -6.07
C ARG A 187 -2.17 9.24 -7.25
N VAL A 188 -3.02 10.24 -6.98
CA VAL A 188 -3.14 11.42 -7.85
C VAL A 188 -2.32 12.53 -7.21
N ARG A 189 -1.18 12.83 -7.80
CA ARG A 189 -0.26 13.89 -7.35
C ARG A 189 -0.46 15.17 -8.15
N ARG A 190 -0.18 16.29 -7.50
CA ARG A 190 -0.14 17.64 -8.11
C ARG A 190 1.06 17.81 -9.04
#